data_5439cfbedc9939e4eecb4261fb69d8ee
#
_entry.id   5439cfbedc9939e4eecb4261fb69d8ee
#
_cell.length_a   1.000
_cell.length_b   1.000
_cell.length_c   1.000
_cell.angle_alpha   90.00
_cell.angle_beta   90.00
_cell.angle_gamma   90.00
#
_symmetry.space_group_name_H-M   'P 1'
#
loop_
_entity.id
_entity.type
_entity.pdbx_description
1 polymer ?
#
loop_
_entity_poly.entity_id
_entity_poly.type
_entity_poly.pdbx_seq_one_letter_code
_entity_poly.pdbx_strand_id
1 'polypeptide(L)'
;MRGKSELVKPDTHNQTKGGLERDYITQWSYGIGETFSLLVPNVKGGASVPLAANEKAMEKANPMYGSIYNQLGQYWGEQPGTSGPVYVGAFVMFLFILGLFVVKGPMKWALLAATVLSVLLSWGKNFMGFTDFFLDYIPMYDKFRAVSSILVIAEFTIPLLAMLALKQIIARPQIMKEQAKAFYISFGLTGGIALLFALAPRFFFPSYVSSMEMQALQSIPADQLAPLIANLEEVRVSIFTSDAWRSFFVVSIGAVLLWLYGMGKLKSELTIGVLLLLCLVEMWNVNKRYLYDAQFVPQTVRTESFRPTETDKAILEDKTLDYRVLNLASNTFNENNTSYWHKSIGGYHAAKLRRYQEMIEEHISPEMSNLFKAVSEAGGDMAKVDASAFPVLNMLNTRYFIFPLQGGKTMPIQNPYTLGNAWFVDKVQYVNNANEEIESLHKVMPAKVAVVDKKFAEQVKPVAVSDSLRFVKLVAYEPNDLKYEVSSEKGGVVVFSEIYYPGWQAYIDGVEAPHGRADYILRAMNVPAGKHTVEFKFDPKSLHTTETIAFVALGLLAMAVLLLVAVSYTHLR
;
A
#
# COMPACT_ATOMS: atom_id res chain seq x y z
N MET A 1 -3.00 4.08 -9.46
CA MET A 1 -4.40 4.39 -9.07
C MET A 1 -5.30 3.32 -9.65
N ARG A 2 -6.15 2.65 -8.86
CA ARG A 2 -6.98 1.53 -9.35
C ARG A 2 -8.09 1.92 -10.32
N GLY A 3 -8.49 3.16 -10.38
CA GLY A 3 -9.67 3.61 -11.12
C GLY A 3 -10.99 3.24 -10.44
N LYS A 4 -12.11 3.68 -11.02
CA LYS A 4 -13.47 3.33 -10.56
C LYS A 4 -13.88 1.97 -11.12
N SER A 5 -14.56 1.13 -10.31
CA SER A 5 -15.21 -0.07 -10.81
C SER A 5 -16.31 0.30 -11.80
N GLU A 6 -16.39 -0.43 -12.91
CA GLU A 6 -17.53 -0.37 -13.83
C GLU A 6 -18.60 -1.43 -13.48
N LEU A 7 -18.27 -2.34 -12.55
CA LEU A 7 -19.24 -3.30 -12.03
C LEU A 7 -20.25 -2.60 -11.13
N VAL A 8 -21.53 -2.87 -11.37
CA VAL A 8 -22.61 -2.44 -10.49
C VAL A 8 -22.67 -3.45 -9.35
N LYS A 9 -22.16 -3.06 -8.18
CA LYS A 9 -22.27 -3.85 -6.96
C LYS A 9 -23.53 -3.46 -6.17
N PRO A 10 -24.15 -4.39 -5.43
CA PRO A 10 -25.32 -4.10 -4.59
C PRO A 10 -25.05 -3.06 -3.52
N ASP A 11 -23.82 -3.04 -2.98
CA ASP A 11 -23.41 -2.09 -1.95
C ASP A 11 -22.85 -0.80 -2.58
N THR A 12 -23.73 0.18 -2.73
CA THR A 12 -23.37 1.53 -3.20
C THR A 12 -22.73 2.39 -2.11
N HIS A 13 -22.86 2.00 -0.83
CA HIS A 13 -22.38 2.80 0.31
C HIS A 13 -20.86 2.83 0.40
N ASN A 14 -20.19 1.75 0.00
CA ASN A 14 -18.73 1.66 -0.02
C ASN A 14 -18.08 2.40 -1.21
N GLN A 15 -18.86 2.85 -2.19
CA GLN A 15 -18.32 3.54 -3.37
C GLN A 15 -18.11 5.03 -3.10
N THR A 16 -16.97 5.57 -3.60
CA THR A 16 -16.74 7.02 -3.72
C THR A 16 -17.18 7.54 -5.09
N LYS A 17 -17.28 8.86 -5.25
CA LYS A 17 -17.74 9.51 -6.51
C LYS A 17 -16.86 9.22 -7.74
N GLY A 18 -15.65 8.74 -7.57
CA GLY A 18 -14.76 8.48 -8.70
C GLY A 18 -13.38 7.96 -8.30
N GLY A 19 -13.21 7.56 -7.05
CA GLY A 19 -11.96 7.09 -6.47
C GLY A 19 -11.96 5.63 -6.07
N LEU A 20 -11.23 5.37 -5.00
CA LEU A 20 -11.11 4.06 -4.37
C LEU A 20 -12.35 3.79 -3.48
N GLU A 21 -12.60 2.53 -3.15
CA GLU A 21 -13.63 2.15 -2.18
C GLU A 21 -13.30 2.67 -0.78
N ARG A 22 -14.31 3.08 0.00
CA ARG A 22 -14.16 3.68 1.33
C ARG A 22 -13.40 2.77 2.29
N ASP A 23 -13.75 1.48 2.34
CA ASP A 23 -13.07 0.50 3.17
C ASP A 23 -11.60 0.34 2.79
N TYR A 24 -11.28 0.39 1.50
CA TYR A 24 -9.91 0.30 1.03
C TYR A 24 -9.09 1.55 1.37
N ILE A 25 -9.69 2.74 1.31
CA ILE A 25 -9.05 4.00 1.70
C ILE A 25 -8.74 3.99 3.20
N THR A 26 -9.72 3.55 4.00
CA THR A 26 -9.70 3.63 5.46
C THR A 26 -9.14 2.38 6.15
N GLN A 27 -8.67 1.39 5.38
CA GLN A 27 -8.14 0.14 5.92
C GLN A 27 -7.01 0.37 6.95
N TRP A 28 -6.11 1.33 6.66
CA TRP A 28 -5.05 1.78 7.56
C TRP A 28 -5.48 3.04 8.30
N SER A 29 -6.50 2.93 9.13
CA SER A 29 -6.95 3.99 10.03
C SER A 29 -6.29 3.86 11.38
N TYR A 30 -5.84 4.98 11.92
CA TYR A 30 -5.26 5.04 13.26
C TYR A 30 -6.35 4.93 14.32
N GLY A 31 -6.13 4.15 15.36
CA GLY A 31 -7.06 4.10 16.49
C GLY A 31 -7.06 5.41 17.28
N ILE A 32 -8.23 5.82 17.80
CA ILE A 32 -8.31 7.03 18.65
C ILE A 32 -7.34 6.93 19.83
N GLY A 33 -7.34 5.79 20.54
CA GLY A 33 -6.39 5.53 21.63
C GLY A 33 -4.94 5.38 21.17
N GLU A 34 -4.72 5.02 19.92
CA GLU A 34 -3.40 4.90 19.29
C GLU A 34 -2.68 6.24 19.14
N THR A 35 -3.44 7.35 19.10
CA THR A 35 -2.90 8.72 19.06
C THR A 35 -1.95 9.01 20.22
N PHE A 36 -2.13 8.36 21.36
CA PHE A 36 -1.21 8.49 22.49
C PHE A 36 0.18 7.88 22.24
N SER A 37 0.41 7.21 21.09
CA SER A 37 1.75 6.80 20.68
C SER A 37 2.69 7.99 20.45
N LEU A 38 2.14 9.18 20.13
CA LEU A 38 2.92 10.43 20.07
C LEU A 38 3.65 10.74 21.40
N LEU A 39 3.14 10.22 22.52
CA LEU A 39 3.68 10.39 23.86
C LEU A 39 4.28 9.09 24.44
N VAL A 40 3.62 7.94 24.22
CA VAL A 40 3.99 6.60 24.73
C VAL A 40 4.04 5.62 23.58
N PRO A 41 5.21 5.30 22.98
CA PRO A 41 5.31 4.59 21.70
C PRO A 41 4.61 3.23 21.68
N ASN A 42 4.65 2.47 22.76
CA ASN A 42 4.03 1.15 22.83
C ASN A 42 2.59 1.17 23.40
N VAL A 43 1.86 2.28 23.28
CA VAL A 43 0.46 2.34 23.76
C VAL A 43 -0.44 1.27 23.12
N LYS A 44 -0.10 0.83 21.92
CA LYS A 44 -0.74 -0.28 21.18
C LYS A 44 0.30 -1.32 20.69
N GLY A 45 1.43 -1.46 21.40
CA GLY A 45 2.44 -2.48 21.16
C GLY A 45 3.52 -2.16 20.13
N GLY A 46 3.44 -1.03 19.45
CA GLY A 46 4.49 -0.55 18.54
C GLY A 46 4.44 -1.17 17.15
N ALA A 47 5.10 -2.30 16.90
CA ALA A 47 5.20 -2.92 15.58
C ALA A 47 4.50 -4.29 15.51
N SER A 48 4.11 -4.69 14.30
CA SER A 48 3.54 -6.01 13.99
C SER A 48 4.66 -7.06 13.85
N VAL A 49 5.42 -7.25 14.92
CA VAL A 49 6.42 -8.31 15.05
C VAL A 49 5.88 -9.41 15.98
N PRO A 50 6.39 -10.66 15.89
CA PRO A 50 5.97 -11.70 16.83
C PRO A 50 6.16 -11.26 18.28
N LEU A 51 5.17 -11.51 19.12
CA LEU A 51 5.21 -11.14 20.53
C LEU A 51 6.39 -11.82 21.25
N ALA A 52 6.71 -13.05 20.85
CA ALA A 52 7.86 -13.81 21.36
C ALA A 52 9.22 -13.14 21.12
N ALA A 53 9.32 -12.18 20.20
CA ALA A 53 10.55 -11.42 19.97
C ALA A 53 10.86 -10.41 21.10
N ASN A 54 9.89 -10.13 22.00
CA ASN A 54 10.06 -9.23 23.12
C ASN A 54 10.39 -10.00 24.40
N GLU A 55 11.68 -10.27 24.63
CA GLU A 55 12.17 -11.08 25.75
C GLU A 55 11.62 -10.60 27.12
N LYS A 56 11.62 -9.29 27.38
CA LYS A 56 11.14 -8.73 28.65
C LYS A 56 9.63 -8.95 28.86
N ALA A 57 8.85 -8.85 27.81
CA ALA A 57 7.42 -9.10 27.88
C ALA A 57 7.15 -10.59 28.11
N MET A 58 7.96 -11.46 27.51
CA MET A 58 7.86 -12.90 27.65
C MET A 58 8.17 -13.41 29.07
N GLU A 59 8.80 -12.62 29.95
CA GLU A 59 8.90 -12.93 31.39
C GLU A 59 7.53 -13.08 32.09
N LYS A 60 6.48 -12.46 31.53
CA LYS A 60 5.09 -12.56 31.98
C LYS A 60 4.28 -13.63 31.25
N ALA A 61 4.85 -14.22 30.21
CA ALA A 61 4.16 -15.21 29.40
C ALA A 61 4.12 -16.58 30.08
N ASN A 62 2.98 -17.25 29.97
CA ASN A 62 2.89 -18.65 30.36
C ASN A 62 3.59 -19.52 29.31
N PRO A 63 4.58 -20.34 29.68
CA PRO A 63 5.32 -21.19 28.76
C PRO A 63 4.44 -22.11 27.89
N MET A 64 3.27 -22.47 28.37
CA MET A 64 2.29 -23.29 27.64
C MET A 64 1.85 -22.64 26.32
N TYR A 65 1.86 -21.32 26.22
CA TYR A 65 1.43 -20.57 25.05
C TYR A 65 2.58 -20.13 24.13
N GLY A 66 3.80 -20.60 24.35
CA GLY A 66 5.00 -20.14 23.62
C GLY A 66 4.89 -20.26 22.11
N SER A 67 4.29 -21.34 21.59
CA SER A 67 4.07 -21.52 20.14
C SER A 67 3.05 -20.52 19.58
N ILE A 68 2.05 -20.14 20.36
CA ILE A 68 1.01 -19.17 19.98
C ILE A 68 1.63 -17.77 19.94
N TYR A 69 2.49 -17.41 20.89
CA TYR A 69 3.15 -16.09 20.93
C TYR A 69 4.16 -15.86 19.79
N ASN A 70 4.61 -16.91 19.11
CA ASN A 70 5.36 -16.78 17.85
C ASN A 70 4.47 -16.35 16.66
N GLN A 71 3.15 -16.59 16.74
CA GLN A 71 2.20 -16.27 15.69
C GLN A 71 1.42 -14.97 15.97
N LEU A 72 1.22 -14.62 17.24
CA LEU A 72 0.56 -13.40 17.65
C LEU A 72 1.51 -12.20 17.55
N GLY A 73 1.00 -11.08 17.01
CA GLY A 73 1.75 -9.83 16.93
C GLY A 73 1.88 -9.12 18.27
N GLN A 74 2.98 -8.38 18.43
CA GLN A 74 3.15 -7.45 19.54
C GLN A 74 2.15 -6.29 19.46
N TYR A 75 1.83 -5.82 18.25
CA TYR A 75 0.88 -4.75 17.96
C TYR A 75 -0.58 -5.25 18.10
N TRP A 76 -1.41 -4.46 18.82
CA TRP A 76 -2.85 -4.72 19.01
C TRP A 76 -3.71 -3.48 18.72
N GLY A 77 -3.27 -2.61 17.79
CA GLY A 77 -4.02 -1.44 17.32
C GLY A 77 -5.04 -1.77 16.23
N GLU A 78 -5.58 -0.71 15.63
CA GLU A 78 -6.69 -0.80 14.66
C GLU A 78 -6.23 -0.99 13.21
N GLN A 79 -4.94 -0.85 12.94
CA GLN A 79 -4.38 -1.05 11.61
C GLN A 79 -4.15 -2.54 11.34
N PRO A 80 -4.23 -3.01 10.08
CA PRO A 80 -3.90 -4.41 9.74
C PRO A 80 -2.48 -4.82 10.09
N GLY A 81 -1.58 -3.84 10.17
CA GLY A 81 -0.18 -4.03 10.56
C GLY A 81 0.58 -2.72 10.49
N THR A 82 1.69 -2.65 11.22
CA THR A 82 2.58 -1.48 11.25
C THR A 82 4.01 -1.89 11.50
N SER A 83 4.96 -1.13 10.96
CA SER A 83 6.40 -1.29 11.22
C SER A 83 6.87 -0.56 12.48
N GLY A 84 6.03 0.30 13.06
CA GLY A 84 6.31 1.06 14.27
C GLY A 84 5.25 2.12 14.53
N PRO A 85 5.25 2.73 15.72
CA PRO A 85 4.32 3.79 16.10
C PRO A 85 4.73 5.12 15.46
N VAL A 86 3.78 6.04 15.32
CA VAL A 86 4.06 7.46 15.11
C VAL A 86 4.48 8.04 16.45
N TYR A 87 5.74 8.46 16.58
CA TYR A 87 6.32 8.92 17.84
C TYR A 87 7.21 10.14 17.65
N VAL A 88 6.95 11.19 18.41
CA VAL A 88 7.68 12.47 18.29
C VAL A 88 8.65 12.74 19.45
N GLY A 89 8.69 11.88 20.45
CA GLY A 89 9.44 12.09 21.70
C GLY A 89 8.57 12.64 22.83
N ALA A 90 8.62 12.01 24.01
CA ALA A 90 7.76 12.38 25.14
C ALA A 90 8.08 13.78 25.65
N PHE A 91 9.36 14.16 25.72
CA PHE A 91 9.78 15.51 26.10
C PHE A 91 9.42 16.54 25.01
N VAL A 92 9.51 16.19 23.75
CA VAL A 92 9.09 17.06 22.63
C VAL A 92 7.59 17.35 22.71
N MET A 93 6.79 16.34 23.07
CA MET A 93 5.35 16.52 23.28
C MET A 93 5.04 17.48 24.44
N PHE A 94 5.80 17.39 25.54
CA PHE A 94 5.71 18.36 26.63
C PHE A 94 6.02 19.79 26.16
N LEU A 95 7.10 19.98 25.39
CA LEU A 95 7.48 21.26 24.83
C LEU A 95 6.44 21.80 23.85
N PHE A 96 5.80 20.94 23.06
CA PHE A 96 4.71 21.32 22.15
C PHE A 96 3.54 21.92 22.92
N ILE A 97 3.07 21.25 23.97
CA ILE A 97 1.97 21.75 24.82
C ILE A 97 2.38 23.07 25.51
N LEU A 98 3.58 23.12 26.05
CA LEU A 98 4.11 24.36 26.66
C LEU A 98 4.22 25.49 25.62
N GLY A 99 4.56 25.17 24.38
CA GLY A 99 4.68 26.09 23.25
C GLY A 99 3.38 26.83 22.94
N LEU A 100 2.22 26.20 23.13
CA LEU A 100 0.92 26.86 22.95
C LEU A 100 0.72 28.05 23.89
N PHE A 101 1.36 28.03 25.04
CA PHE A 101 1.30 29.11 26.04
C PHE A 101 2.43 30.15 25.87
N VAL A 102 3.65 29.68 25.65
CA VAL A 102 4.83 30.58 25.70
C VAL A 102 5.18 31.19 24.34
N VAL A 103 4.86 30.55 23.22
CA VAL A 103 5.14 31.10 21.88
C VAL A 103 4.12 32.19 21.55
N LYS A 104 4.60 33.35 21.08
CA LYS A 104 3.76 34.48 20.67
C LYS A 104 3.47 34.44 19.16
N GLY A 105 2.38 35.08 18.77
CA GLY A 105 1.98 35.24 17.37
C GLY A 105 1.05 34.12 16.84
N PRO A 106 0.60 34.24 15.57
CA PRO A 106 -0.42 33.37 15.01
C PRO A 106 0.12 31.99 14.61
N MET A 107 1.45 31.83 14.40
CA MET A 107 2.08 30.60 13.94
C MET A 107 1.73 29.39 14.82
N LYS A 108 1.69 29.53 16.13
CA LYS A 108 1.34 28.44 17.05
C LYS A 108 -0.07 27.87 16.79
N TRP A 109 -1.02 28.73 16.43
CA TRP A 109 -2.38 28.29 16.14
C TRP A 109 -2.47 27.57 14.80
N ALA A 110 -1.70 28.01 13.79
CA ALA A 110 -1.60 27.32 12.51
C ALA A 110 -0.98 25.92 12.70
N LEU A 111 0.09 25.80 13.49
CA LEU A 111 0.73 24.51 13.79
C LEU A 111 -0.21 23.60 14.60
N LEU A 112 -0.93 24.16 15.60
CA LEU A 112 -1.93 23.38 16.35
C LEU A 112 -3.06 22.89 15.43
N ALA A 113 -3.61 23.77 14.59
CA ALA A 113 -4.69 23.41 13.68
C ALA A 113 -4.25 22.32 12.70
N ALA A 114 -3.06 22.41 12.13
CA ALA A 114 -2.50 21.39 11.24
C ALA A 114 -2.29 20.06 11.98
N THR A 115 -1.78 20.08 13.21
CA THR A 115 -1.62 18.89 14.06
C THR A 115 -2.97 18.23 14.33
N VAL A 116 -3.96 18.99 14.83
CA VAL A 116 -5.28 18.46 15.16
C VAL A 116 -5.97 17.91 13.92
N LEU A 117 -5.92 18.64 12.80
CA LEU A 117 -6.52 18.17 11.54
C LEU A 117 -5.89 16.87 11.06
N SER A 118 -4.55 16.75 11.11
CA SER A 118 -3.87 15.50 10.71
C SER A 118 -4.23 14.33 11.61
N VAL A 119 -4.37 14.55 12.92
CA VAL A 119 -4.82 13.52 13.87
C VAL A 119 -6.25 13.09 13.56
N LEU A 120 -7.18 14.03 13.40
CA LEU A 120 -8.58 13.70 13.08
C LEU A 120 -8.72 12.93 11.76
N LEU A 121 -7.99 13.33 10.73
CA LEU A 121 -7.99 12.64 9.44
C LEU A 121 -7.36 11.24 9.53
N SER A 122 -6.36 11.04 10.38
CA SER A 122 -5.73 9.73 10.55
C SER A 122 -6.65 8.67 11.15
N TRP A 123 -7.71 9.08 11.89
CA TRP A 123 -8.67 8.16 12.49
C TRP A 123 -9.56 7.45 11.47
N GLY A 124 -9.72 7.98 10.25
CA GLY A 124 -10.40 7.32 9.13
C GLY A 124 -11.70 6.64 9.51
N LYS A 125 -11.75 5.28 9.45
CA LYS A 125 -12.92 4.47 9.82
C LYS A 125 -13.38 4.67 11.27
N ASN A 126 -12.48 5.07 12.17
CA ASN A 126 -12.79 5.29 13.59
C ASN A 126 -13.45 6.66 13.84
N PHE A 127 -13.53 7.51 12.80
CA PHE A 127 -14.26 8.78 12.81
C PHE A 127 -14.90 9.03 11.44
N MET A 128 -15.74 8.09 11.00
CA MET A 128 -16.24 8.01 9.63
C MET A 128 -17.01 9.26 9.19
N GLY A 129 -17.86 9.84 10.06
CA GLY A 129 -18.62 11.06 9.71
C GLY A 129 -17.73 12.25 9.30
N PHE A 130 -16.54 12.38 9.91
CA PHE A 130 -15.57 13.38 9.52
C PHE A 130 -14.85 12.98 8.22
N THR A 131 -14.47 11.72 8.11
CA THR A 131 -13.78 11.17 6.95
C THR A 131 -14.63 11.24 5.68
N ASP A 132 -15.94 10.95 5.78
CA ASP A 132 -16.89 11.04 4.67
C ASP A 132 -16.98 12.46 4.10
N PHE A 133 -16.95 13.48 4.95
CA PHE A 133 -16.91 14.86 4.46
C PHE A 133 -15.71 15.08 3.51
N PHE A 134 -14.53 14.58 3.86
CA PHE A 134 -13.34 14.71 3.01
C PHE A 134 -13.43 13.84 1.75
N LEU A 135 -13.95 12.63 1.86
CA LEU A 135 -14.13 11.71 0.71
C LEU A 135 -15.12 12.27 -0.32
N ASP A 136 -16.17 12.97 0.14
CA ASP A 136 -17.23 13.44 -0.72
C ASP A 136 -17.01 14.84 -1.30
N TYR A 137 -16.30 15.71 -0.58
CA TYR A 137 -16.19 17.13 -0.92
C TYR A 137 -14.78 17.61 -1.23
N ILE A 138 -13.72 16.93 -0.74
CA ILE A 138 -12.36 17.39 -1.00
C ILE A 138 -11.80 16.70 -2.25
N PRO A 139 -11.46 17.49 -3.30
CA PRO A 139 -10.93 16.92 -4.54
C PRO A 139 -9.70 16.05 -4.29
N MET A 140 -9.61 14.91 -4.98
CA MET A 140 -8.50 13.98 -4.95
C MET A 140 -8.34 13.18 -3.63
N TYR A 141 -9.04 13.48 -2.54
CA TYR A 141 -8.89 12.76 -1.28
C TYR A 141 -9.26 11.28 -1.42
N ASP A 142 -10.25 10.96 -2.26
CA ASP A 142 -10.69 9.61 -2.60
C ASP A 142 -9.71 8.80 -3.48
N LYS A 143 -8.56 9.38 -3.86
CA LYS A 143 -7.53 8.73 -4.70
C LYS A 143 -6.40 8.09 -3.91
N PHE A 144 -6.30 8.41 -2.62
CA PHE A 144 -5.22 7.93 -1.75
C PHE A 144 -5.79 6.95 -0.72
N ARG A 145 -4.93 6.04 -0.26
CA ARG A 145 -5.24 5.10 0.82
C ARG A 145 -4.29 5.33 2.00
N ALA A 146 -4.50 4.57 3.09
CA ALA A 146 -3.70 4.63 4.30
C ALA A 146 -3.73 6.03 4.92
N VAL A 147 -4.93 6.44 5.35
CA VAL A 147 -5.20 7.76 5.94
C VAL A 147 -4.30 8.08 7.14
N SER A 148 -3.79 7.06 7.85
CA SER A 148 -2.82 7.24 8.94
C SER A 148 -1.52 7.93 8.52
N SER A 149 -1.14 7.84 7.23
CA SER A 149 0.07 8.49 6.69
C SER A 149 0.05 10.02 6.83
N ILE A 150 -1.12 10.65 7.01
CA ILE A 150 -1.24 12.10 7.19
C ILE A 150 -0.61 12.58 8.51
N LEU A 151 -0.35 11.68 9.45
CA LEU A 151 0.33 11.99 10.72
C LEU A 151 1.76 12.52 10.53
N VAL A 152 2.35 12.37 9.34
CA VAL A 152 3.63 13.04 8.98
C VAL A 152 3.56 14.56 9.21
N ILE A 153 2.36 15.15 9.07
CA ILE A 153 2.14 16.57 9.38
C ILE A 153 2.31 16.83 10.88
N ALA A 154 1.75 15.96 11.74
CA ALA A 154 1.93 16.05 13.18
C ALA A 154 3.41 15.82 13.59
N GLU A 155 4.10 14.88 12.95
CA GLU A 155 5.53 14.62 13.18
C GLU A 155 6.42 15.82 12.82
N PHE A 156 5.97 16.69 11.94
CA PHE A 156 6.66 17.94 11.61
C PHE A 156 6.23 19.10 12.51
N THR A 157 4.94 19.30 12.69
CA THR A 157 4.38 20.49 13.38
C THR A 157 4.61 20.46 14.88
N ILE A 158 4.56 19.28 15.51
CA ILE A 158 4.82 19.11 16.94
C ILE A 158 6.26 19.49 17.30
N PRO A 159 7.32 18.90 16.69
CA PRO A 159 8.68 19.32 16.97
C PRO A 159 8.98 20.78 16.62
N LEU A 160 8.37 21.29 15.55
CA LEU A 160 8.58 22.69 15.16
C LEU A 160 8.08 23.65 16.26
N LEU A 161 6.87 23.46 16.79
CA LEU A 161 6.36 24.29 17.88
C LEU A 161 7.16 24.07 19.19
N ALA A 162 7.58 22.83 19.45
CA ALA A 162 8.45 22.51 20.58
C ALA A 162 9.79 23.25 20.52
N MET A 163 10.44 23.32 19.35
CA MET A 163 11.67 24.08 19.14
C MET A 163 11.46 25.60 19.27
N LEU A 164 10.33 26.12 18.79
CA LEU A 164 9.96 27.53 19.01
C LEU A 164 9.77 27.83 20.49
N ALA A 165 9.15 26.91 21.25
CA ALA A 165 9.02 27.04 22.70
C ALA A 165 10.38 27.07 23.39
N LEU A 166 11.25 26.13 23.08
CA LEU A 166 12.59 26.07 23.64
C LEU A 166 13.40 27.32 23.32
N LYS A 167 13.34 27.83 22.08
CA LYS A 167 13.97 29.10 21.68
C LYS A 167 13.51 30.27 22.55
N GLN A 168 12.19 30.38 22.81
CA GLN A 168 11.63 31.42 23.66
C GLN A 168 12.11 31.30 25.12
N ILE A 169 12.14 30.08 25.66
CA ILE A 169 12.57 29.81 27.04
C ILE A 169 14.06 30.12 27.19
N ILE A 170 14.91 29.71 26.25
CA ILE A 170 16.37 29.98 26.30
C ILE A 170 16.66 31.49 26.18
N ALA A 171 15.92 32.20 25.29
CA ALA A 171 16.10 33.65 25.12
C ALA A 171 15.60 34.44 26.33
N ARG A 172 14.61 33.94 27.07
CA ARG A 172 13.96 34.64 28.20
C ARG A 172 13.63 33.64 29.32
N PRO A 173 14.59 33.25 30.16
CA PRO A 173 14.38 32.24 31.23
C PRO A 173 13.26 32.58 32.21
N GLN A 174 13.03 33.89 32.45
CA GLN A 174 11.97 34.38 33.35
C GLN A 174 10.59 33.94 32.96
N ILE A 175 10.36 33.59 31.68
CA ILE A 175 9.06 33.10 31.18
C ILE A 175 8.61 31.84 31.92
N MET A 176 9.54 31.03 32.45
CA MET A 176 9.23 29.84 33.26
C MET A 176 8.51 30.20 34.56
N LYS A 177 8.89 31.32 35.21
CA LYS A 177 8.23 31.83 36.42
C LYS A 177 6.92 32.54 36.08
N GLU A 178 6.93 33.38 35.07
CA GLU A 178 5.76 34.12 34.60
C GLU A 178 4.63 33.21 34.14
N GLN A 179 4.99 32.05 33.51
CA GLN A 179 4.06 31.08 32.98
C GLN A 179 4.09 29.75 33.77
N ALA A 180 4.35 29.78 35.07
CA ALA A 180 4.41 28.59 35.93
C ALA A 180 3.14 27.74 35.84
N LYS A 181 1.97 28.37 35.76
CA LYS A 181 0.70 27.64 35.58
C LYS A 181 0.69 26.84 34.26
N ALA A 182 1.13 27.44 33.16
CA ALA A 182 1.25 26.77 31.88
C ALA A 182 2.21 25.58 31.92
N PHE A 183 3.33 25.74 32.63
CA PHE A 183 4.29 24.66 32.85
C PHE A 183 3.67 23.46 33.57
N TYR A 184 2.93 23.68 34.67
CA TYR A 184 2.26 22.59 35.39
C TYR A 184 1.13 21.95 34.58
N ILE A 185 0.38 22.73 33.82
CA ILE A 185 -0.66 22.20 32.91
C ILE A 185 0.01 21.30 31.86
N SER A 186 1.10 21.76 31.22
CA SER A 186 1.82 20.99 30.21
C SER A 186 2.40 19.71 30.77
N PHE A 187 2.95 19.75 31.99
CA PHE A 187 3.44 18.57 32.69
C PHE A 187 2.28 17.60 33.02
N GLY A 188 1.15 18.11 33.51
CA GLY A 188 -0.03 17.29 33.80
C GLY A 188 -0.58 16.57 32.56
N LEU A 189 -0.62 17.30 31.40
CA LEU A 189 -1.13 16.76 30.13
C LEU A 189 -0.14 15.80 29.42
N THR A 190 1.09 15.70 29.89
CA THR A 190 2.09 14.79 29.30
C THR A 190 2.66 13.82 30.33
N GLY A 191 3.53 14.25 31.21
CA GLY A 191 4.08 13.45 32.30
C GLY A 191 2.99 12.87 33.22
N GLY A 192 1.99 13.69 33.58
CA GLY A 192 0.84 13.25 34.39
C GLY A 192 0.03 12.16 33.70
N ILE A 193 -0.29 12.31 32.41
CA ILE A 193 -1.00 11.27 31.63
C ILE A 193 -0.14 10.01 31.52
N ALA A 194 1.16 10.13 31.24
CA ALA A 194 2.05 8.97 31.19
C ALA A 194 2.11 8.22 32.53
N LEU A 195 2.13 8.95 33.66
CA LEU A 195 2.06 8.37 35.00
C LEU A 195 0.73 7.63 35.25
N LEU A 196 -0.39 8.23 34.87
CA LEU A 196 -1.71 7.60 34.99
C LEU A 196 -1.80 6.31 34.14
N PHE A 197 -1.24 6.31 32.95
CA PHE A 197 -1.15 5.11 32.09
C PHE A 197 -0.29 4.02 32.73
N ALA A 198 0.80 4.39 33.40
CA ALA A 198 1.67 3.46 34.08
C ALA A 198 1.00 2.83 35.33
N LEU A 199 0.20 3.60 36.08
CA LEU A 199 -0.43 3.17 37.32
C LEU A 199 -1.78 2.47 37.12
N ALA A 200 -2.56 2.89 36.12
CA ALA A 200 -3.91 2.39 35.88
C ALA A 200 -4.16 2.07 34.40
N PRO A 201 -3.35 1.20 33.76
CA PRO A 201 -3.39 0.97 32.31
C PRO A 201 -4.75 0.43 31.83
N ARG A 202 -5.36 -0.49 32.58
CA ARG A 202 -6.65 -1.11 32.22
C ARG A 202 -7.85 -0.17 32.37
N PHE A 203 -7.72 0.90 33.17
CA PHE A 203 -8.77 1.92 33.28
C PHE A 203 -8.91 2.73 31.98
N PHE A 204 -7.79 3.06 31.34
CA PHE A 204 -7.77 3.86 30.11
C PHE A 204 -7.90 2.98 28.86
N PHE A 205 -7.37 1.78 28.90
CA PHE A 205 -7.39 0.81 27.81
C PHE A 205 -7.89 -0.54 28.34
N PRO A 206 -9.21 -0.80 28.24
CA PRO A 206 -9.82 -1.99 28.82
C PRO A 206 -9.51 -3.29 28.06
N SER A 207 -9.08 -3.21 26.80
CA SER A 207 -8.72 -4.36 25.98
C SER A 207 -7.33 -4.22 25.37
N TYR A 208 -6.60 -5.33 25.37
CA TYR A 208 -5.27 -5.49 24.79
C TYR A 208 -5.25 -6.55 23.68
N VAL A 209 -6.41 -6.87 23.12
CA VAL A 209 -6.59 -7.74 21.96
C VAL A 209 -7.37 -6.96 20.91
N SER A 210 -6.91 -6.96 19.66
CA SER A 210 -7.63 -6.30 18.58
C SER A 210 -8.86 -7.10 18.15
N SER A 211 -9.82 -6.44 17.50
CA SER A 211 -11.01 -7.12 16.96
C SER A 211 -10.65 -8.18 15.90
N MET A 212 -9.61 -7.92 15.10
CA MET A 212 -9.12 -8.86 14.08
C MET A 212 -8.49 -10.11 14.72
N GLU A 213 -7.68 -9.93 15.79
CA GLU A 213 -7.12 -11.06 16.54
C GLU A 213 -8.19 -11.86 17.23
N MET A 214 -9.18 -11.20 17.83
CA MET A 214 -10.30 -11.87 18.50
C MET A 214 -11.06 -12.78 17.51
N GLN A 215 -11.28 -12.34 16.27
CA GLN A 215 -11.88 -13.17 15.23
C GLN A 215 -11.01 -14.38 14.88
N ALA A 216 -9.69 -14.20 14.75
CA ALA A 216 -8.76 -15.29 14.46
C ALA A 216 -8.69 -16.32 15.61
N LEU A 217 -8.80 -15.86 16.85
CA LEU A 217 -8.76 -16.72 18.04
C LEU A 217 -10.08 -17.47 18.31
N GLN A 218 -11.19 -17.13 17.63
CA GLN A 218 -12.49 -17.82 17.81
C GLN A 218 -12.47 -19.32 17.46
N SER A 219 -11.48 -19.77 16.71
CA SER A 219 -11.29 -21.21 16.42
C SER A 219 -10.78 -22.02 17.62
N ILE A 220 -10.30 -21.35 18.68
CA ILE A 220 -9.82 -22.00 19.91
C ILE A 220 -11.01 -22.31 20.83
N PRO A 221 -11.08 -23.51 21.43
CA PRO A 221 -12.13 -23.85 22.38
C PRO A 221 -12.23 -22.84 23.52
N ALA A 222 -13.47 -22.50 23.94
CA ALA A 222 -13.74 -21.41 24.88
C ALA A 222 -13.05 -21.60 26.26
N ASP A 223 -12.89 -22.84 26.72
CA ASP A 223 -12.18 -23.20 27.96
C ASP A 223 -10.68 -22.89 27.90
N GLN A 224 -10.06 -22.93 26.72
CA GLN A 224 -8.65 -22.59 26.49
C GLN A 224 -8.46 -21.12 26.13
N LEU A 225 -9.44 -20.53 25.47
CA LEU A 225 -9.38 -19.15 24.96
C LEU A 225 -9.30 -18.12 26.08
N ALA A 226 -10.14 -18.24 27.11
CA ALA A 226 -10.21 -17.26 28.21
C ALA A 226 -8.88 -17.16 29.01
N PRO A 227 -8.23 -18.27 29.43
CA PRO A 227 -6.91 -18.20 30.07
C PRO A 227 -5.81 -17.66 29.15
N LEU A 228 -5.84 -17.98 27.85
CA LEU A 228 -4.90 -17.46 26.87
C LEU A 228 -5.01 -15.94 26.73
N ILE A 229 -6.25 -15.42 26.56
CA ILE A 229 -6.49 -13.97 26.47
C ILE A 229 -6.03 -13.26 27.75
N ALA A 230 -6.34 -13.80 28.93
CA ALA A 230 -5.93 -13.20 30.21
C ALA A 230 -4.40 -13.07 30.29
N ASN A 231 -3.65 -14.10 29.92
CA ASN A 231 -2.19 -14.05 29.91
C ASN A 231 -1.63 -13.15 28.81
N LEU A 232 -2.21 -13.19 27.61
CA LEU A 232 -1.84 -12.29 26.49
C LEU A 232 -1.99 -10.81 26.89
N GLU A 233 -3.10 -10.47 27.56
CA GLU A 233 -3.30 -9.11 28.06
C GLU A 233 -2.28 -8.74 29.14
N GLU A 234 -1.92 -9.65 30.05
CA GLU A 234 -0.89 -9.40 31.05
C GLU A 234 0.47 -9.08 30.41
N VAL A 235 0.86 -9.86 29.41
CA VAL A 235 2.10 -9.63 28.63
C VAL A 235 2.06 -8.25 27.95
N ARG A 236 0.97 -7.90 27.27
CA ARG A 236 0.83 -6.62 26.56
C ARG A 236 0.71 -5.42 27.50
N VAL A 237 0.04 -5.57 28.63
CA VAL A 237 0.02 -4.54 29.70
C VAL A 237 1.45 -4.25 30.17
N SER A 238 2.31 -5.27 30.32
CA SER A 238 3.70 -5.05 30.74
C SER A 238 4.49 -4.23 29.72
N ILE A 239 4.27 -4.43 28.42
CA ILE A 239 4.89 -3.64 27.35
C ILE A 239 4.45 -2.18 27.43
N PHE A 240 3.16 -1.94 27.55
CA PHE A 240 2.60 -0.61 27.64
C PHE A 240 3.07 0.16 28.87
N THR A 241 2.96 -0.46 30.06
CA THR A 241 3.33 0.19 31.32
C THR A 241 4.80 0.50 31.42
N SER A 242 5.66 -0.38 30.90
CA SER A 242 7.11 -0.12 30.81
C SER A 242 7.42 1.16 30.05
N ASP A 243 6.76 1.36 28.91
CA ASP A 243 6.96 2.58 28.10
C ASP A 243 6.27 3.82 28.71
N ALA A 244 5.15 3.65 29.37
CA ALA A 244 4.49 4.74 30.08
C ALA A 244 5.40 5.29 31.23
N TRP A 245 6.04 4.41 32.01
CA TRP A 245 7.04 4.80 33.00
C TRP A 245 8.23 5.51 32.34
N ARG A 246 8.76 4.97 31.23
CA ARG A 246 9.86 5.61 30.48
C ARG A 246 9.47 7.03 30.06
N SER A 247 8.32 7.22 29.46
CA SER A 247 7.84 8.54 29.00
C SER A 247 7.64 9.50 30.17
N PHE A 248 7.12 9.03 31.30
CA PHE A 248 7.00 9.82 32.52
C PHE A 248 8.37 10.33 33.01
N PHE A 249 9.38 9.46 33.08
CA PHE A 249 10.71 9.86 33.53
C PHE A 249 11.39 10.82 32.55
N VAL A 250 11.25 10.60 31.26
CA VAL A 250 11.83 11.48 30.24
C VAL A 250 11.21 12.88 30.33
N VAL A 251 9.88 12.98 30.41
CA VAL A 251 9.19 14.26 30.60
C VAL A 251 9.63 14.93 31.92
N SER A 252 9.71 14.16 33.01
CA SER A 252 10.08 14.67 34.33
C SER A 252 11.51 15.23 34.36
N ILE A 253 12.48 14.51 33.79
CA ILE A 253 13.86 14.95 33.72
C ILE A 253 13.96 16.25 32.89
N GLY A 254 13.36 16.29 31.70
CA GLY A 254 13.37 17.46 30.84
C GLY A 254 12.67 18.67 31.49
N ALA A 255 11.53 18.44 32.15
CA ALA A 255 10.80 19.49 32.87
C ALA A 255 11.61 20.06 34.05
N VAL A 256 12.26 19.19 34.85
CA VAL A 256 13.14 19.63 35.96
C VAL A 256 14.32 20.45 35.44
N LEU A 257 14.95 20.00 34.35
CA LEU A 257 16.07 20.75 33.72
C LEU A 257 15.62 22.16 33.29
N LEU A 258 14.51 22.29 32.61
CA LEU A 258 13.96 23.57 32.18
C LEU A 258 13.58 24.46 33.38
N TRP A 259 13.00 23.87 34.43
CA TRP A 259 12.64 24.59 35.63
C TRP A 259 13.90 25.14 36.36
N LEU A 260 14.94 24.31 36.51
CA LEU A 260 16.23 24.73 37.09
C LEU A 260 16.89 25.84 36.27
N TYR A 261 16.80 25.75 34.93
CA TYR A 261 17.27 26.82 34.02
C TYR A 261 16.48 28.13 34.26
N GLY A 262 15.15 28.05 34.33
CA GLY A 262 14.29 29.21 34.61
C GLY A 262 14.50 29.85 35.98
N MET A 263 15.03 29.09 36.94
CA MET A 263 15.47 29.59 38.26
C MET A 263 16.86 30.23 38.23
N GLY A 264 17.58 30.16 37.09
CA GLY A 264 18.95 30.66 36.97
C GLY A 264 20.01 29.73 37.60
N LYS A 265 19.69 28.48 37.91
CA LYS A 265 20.61 27.50 38.49
C LYS A 265 21.48 26.77 37.45
N LEU A 266 21.10 26.83 36.19
CA LEU A 266 21.83 26.21 35.09
C LEU A 266 22.15 27.27 34.01
N LYS A 267 23.29 27.08 33.31
CA LYS A 267 23.67 27.88 32.15
C LYS A 267 22.95 27.37 30.90
N SER A 268 22.71 28.24 29.90
CA SER A 268 22.06 27.93 28.65
C SER A 268 22.72 26.77 27.90
N GLU A 269 24.06 26.82 27.76
CA GLU A 269 24.82 25.82 27.00
C GLU A 269 24.70 24.43 27.61
N LEU A 270 24.81 24.36 28.96
CA LEU A 270 24.60 23.09 29.67
C LEU A 270 23.19 22.56 29.52
N THR A 271 22.18 23.44 29.66
CA THR A 271 20.77 23.06 29.53
C THR A 271 20.48 22.52 28.13
N ILE A 272 20.90 23.22 27.09
CA ILE A 272 20.75 22.79 25.69
C ILE A 272 21.47 21.46 25.46
N GLY A 273 22.72 21.32 25.91
CA GLY A 273 23.50 20.08 25.73
C GLY A 273 22.85 18.86 26.40
N VAL A 274 22.35 19.01 27.63
CA VAL A 274 21.71 17.91 28.37
C VAL A 274 20.34 17.58 27.78
N LEU A 275 19.55 18.57 27.37
CA LEU A 275 18.25 18.32 26.71
C LEU A 275 18.43 17.65 25.33
N LEU A 276 19.46 18.06 24.57
CA LEU A 276 19.81 17.39 23.31
C LEU A 276 20.16 15.93 23.55
N LEU A 277 21.03 15.66 24.56
CA LEU A 277 21.41 14.31 24.92
C LEU A 277 20.18 13.47 25.37
N LEU A 278 19.28 14.05 26.16
CA LEU A 278 18.04 13.41 26.59
C LEU A 278 17.21 12.98 25.37
N CYS A 279 16.96 13.90 24.42
CA CYS A 279 16.20 13.60 23.21
C CYS A 279 16.93 12.57 22.33
N LEU A 280 18.24 12.66 22.17
CA LEU A 280 19.02 11.68 21.39
C LEU A 280 18.92 10.27 21.99
N VAL A 281 19.11 10.14 23.30
CA VAL A 281 19.04 8.84 23.99
C VAL A 281 17.63 8.29 23.92
N GLU A 282 16.62 9.12 24.12
CA GLU A 282 15.22 8.75 24.04
C GLU A 282 14.87 8.20 22.64
N MET A 283 15.11 8.99 21.60
CA MET A 283 14.79 8.63 20.23
C MET A 283 15.62 7.43 19.73
N TRP A 284 16.90 7.36 20.12
CA TRP A 284 17.74 6.23 19.79
C TRP A 284 17.20 4.92 20.35
N ASN A 285 16.81 4.91 21.64
CA ASN A 285 16.24 3.72 22.27
C ASN A 285 14.92 3.26 21.63
N VAL A 286 14.09 4.20 21.20
CA VAL A 286 12.83 3.85 20.51
C VAL A 286 13.12 3.38 19.08
N ASN A 287 13.94 4.10 18.33
CA ASN A 287 14.23 3.78 16.93
C ASN A 287 14.93 2.42 16.77
N LYS A 288 15.84 2.06 17.69
CA LYS A 288 16.53 0.77 17.69
C LYS A 288 15.60 -0.45 17.88
N ARG A 289 14.39 -0.26 18.35
CA ARG A 289 13.38 -1.35 18.42
C ARG A 289 12.86 -1.73 17.04
N TYR A 290 12.82 -0.77 16.11
CA TYR A 290 12.22 -0.89 14.78
C TYR A 290 13.24 -0.96 13.67
N LEU A 291 14.45 -0.42 13.90
CA LEU A 291 15.59 -0.50 12.99
C LEU A 291 16.84 -0.92 13.78
N TYR A 292 17.10 -2.21 13.82
CA TYR A 292 18.21 -2.81 14.57
C TYR A 292 19.22 -3.49 13.64
N ASP A 293 20.40 -3.79 14.18
CA ASP A 293 21.57 -4.18 13.37
C ASP A 293 21.37 -5.46 12.55
N ALA A 294 20.59 -6.43 13.04
CA ALA A 294 20.30 -7.66 12.30
C ALA A 294 19.47 -7.46 11.01
N GLN A 295 18.83 -6.29 10.84
CA GLN A 295 18.11 -5.94 9.60
C GLN A 295 19.06 -5.41 8.51
N PHE A 296 20.30 -5.06 8.87
CA PHE A 296 21.32 -4.64 7.89
C PHE A 296 22.08 -5.86 7.40
N VAL A 297 21.83 -6.22 6.14
CA VAL A 297 22.47 -7.37 5.51
C VAL A 297 23.50 -6.91 4.47
N PRO A 298 24.58 -7.67 4.21
CA PRO A 298 25.50 -7.40 3.12
C PRO A 298 24.78 -7.34 1.77
N GLN A 299 25.30 -6.53 0.85
CA GLN A 299 24.71 -6.39 -0.49
C GLN A 299 24.63 -7.74 -1.24
N THR A 300 25.55 -8.66 -0.96
CA THR A 300 25.56 -10.02 -1.52
C THR A 300 24.27 -10.78 -1.19
N VAL A 301 23.79 -10.71 0.05
CA VAL A 301 22.54 -11.37 0.48
C VAL A 301 21.34 -10.81 -0.28
N ARG A 302 21.31 -9.48 -0.47
CA ARG A 302 20.28 -8.83 -1.27
C ARG A 302 20.32 -9.29 -2.74
N THR A 303 21.51 -9.36 -3.33
CA THR A 303 21.69 -9.79 -4.72
C THR A 303 21.34 -11.29 -4.90
N GLU A 304 21.61 -12.11 -3.89
CA GLU A 304 21.29 -13.54 -3.91
C GLU A 304 19.78 -13.80 -3.90
N SER A 305 19.00 -12.99 -3.20
CA SER A 305 17.53 -13.12 -3.19
C SER A 305 16.89 -12.86 -4.57
N PHE A 306 17.62 -12.22 -5.49
CA PHE A 306 17.20 -11.97 -6.88
C PHE A 306 17.93 -12.85 -7.90
N ARG A 307 18.65 -13.88 -7.48
CA ARG A 307 19.22 -14.85 -8.45
C ARG A 307 18.13 -15.70 -9.07
N PRO A 308 18.20 -15.97 -10.40
CA PRO A 308 17.23 -16.84 -11.04
C PRO A 308 17.36 -18.26 -10.47
N THR A 309 16.25 -18.84 -10.13
CA THR A 309 16.16 -20.26 -9.75
C THR A 309 16.43 -21.15 -10.98
N GLU A 310 16.60 -22.45 -10.79
CA GLU A 310 16.73 -23.40 -11.92
C GLU A 310 15.45 -23.40 -12.77
N THR A 311 14.30 -23.19 -12.16
CA THR A 311 13.01 -23.03 -12.84
C THR A 311 12.99 -21.77 -13.71
N ASP A 312 13.46 -20.62 -13.18
CA ASP A 312 13.54 -19.38 -13.94
C ASP A 312 14.49 -19.52 -15.13
N LYS A 313 15.64 -20.15 -14.94
CA LYS A 313 16.63 -20.40 -16.02
C LYS A 313 16.01 -21.24 -17.14
N ALA A 314 15.29 -22.32 -16.79
CA ALA A 314 14.64 -23.16 -17.77
C ALA A 314 13.57 -22.39 -18.59
N ILE A 315 12.78 -21.51 -17.94
CA ILE A 315 11.80 -20.67 -18.62
C ILE A 315 12.51 -19.65 -19.53
N LEU A 316 13.61 -19.05 -19.09
CA LEU A 316 14.37 -18.05 -19.83
C LEU A 316 15.12 -18.60 -21.06
N GLU A 317 15.19 -19.93 -21.23
CA GLU A 317 15.67 -20.57 -22.46
C GLU A 317 14.71 -20.34 -23.62
N ASP A 318 13.41 -20.15 -23.36
CA ASP A 318 12.42 -19.79 -24.38
C ASP A 318 12.64 -18.34 -24.86
N LYS A 319 13.03 -18.18 -26.13
CA LYS A 319 13.30 -16.87 -26.76
C LYS A 319 12.10 -16.29 -27.50
N THR A 320 10.91 -16.79 -27.25
CA THR A 320 9.67 -16.17 -27.72
C THR A 320 9.59 -14.71 -27.24
N LEU A 321 9.23 -13.78 -28.13
CA LEU A 321 9.30 -12.32 -27.88
C LEU A 321 8.51 -11.90 -26.64
N ASP A 322 7.32 -12.48 -26.46
CA ASP A 322 6.45 -12.12 -25.33
C ASP A 322 5.58 -13.29 -24.91
N TYR A 323 5.56 -13.56 -23.62
CA TYR A 323 4.67 -14.50 -22.93
C TYR A 323 4.61 -14.16 -21.45
N ARG A 324 3.60 -14.69 -20.76
CA ARG A 324 3.45 -14.49 -19.31
C ARG A 324 3.66 -15.78 -18.53
N VAL A 325 4.06 -15.60 -17.28
CA VAL A 325 4.32 -16.67 -16.32
C VAL A 325 3.40 -16.52 -15.12
N LEU A 326 2.82 -17.62 -14.68
CA LEU A 326 2.03 -17.71 -13.46
C LEU A 326 2.78 -18.52 -12.41
N ASN A 327 3.13 -17.90 -11.29
CA ASN A 327 3.79 -18.57 -10.19
C ASN A 327 2.77 -19.04 -9.15
N LEU A 328 2.54 -20.35 -9.06
CA LEU A 328 1.65 -21.00 -8.10
C LEU A 328 2.38 -21.44 -6.82
N ALA A 329 3.71 -21.30 -6.79
CA ALA A 329 4.54 -21.64 -5.62
C ALA A 329 4.71 -20.46 -4.64
N SER A 330 4.19 -19.29 -4.97
CA SER A 330 4.29 -18.08 -4.16
C SER A 330 2.90 -17.46 -3.91
N ASN A 331 2.87 -16.38 -3.11
CA ASN A 331 1.67 -15.56 -3.03
C ASN A 331 1.58 -14.67 -4.28
N THR A 332 1.04 -15.23 -5.37
CA THR A 332 1.05 -14.71 -6.74
C THR A 332 0.76 -13.20 -6.86
N PHE A 333 -0.18 -12.67 -6.07
CA PHE A 333 -0.60 -11.26 -6.17
C PHE A 333 0.02 -10.36 -5.10
N ASN A 334 0.90 -10.89 -4.26
CA ASN A 334 1.52 -10.14 -3.16
C ASN A 334 3.04 -10.35 -3.08
N GLU A 335 3.69 -10.69 -4.19
CA GLU A 335 5.14 -10.83 -4.33
C GLU A 335 5.63 -10.16 -5.63
N ASN A 336 6.94 -9.91 -5.75
CA ASN A 336 7.55 -9.27 -6.92
C ASN A 336 8.75 -10.04 -7.51
N ASN A 337 9.15 -11.15 -6.90
CA ASN A 337 10.31 -11.92 -7.36
C ASN A 337 10.09 -12.52 -8.76
N THR A 338 8.87 -13.03 -9.01
CA THR A 338 8.52 -13.55 -10.34
C THR A 338 8.61 -12.45 -11.41
N SER A 339 8.15 -11.23 -11.09
CA SER A 339 8.18 -10.09 -12.02
C SER A 339 9.60 -9.59 -12.31
N TYR A 340 10.59 -9.98 -11.52
CA TYR A 340 11.98 -9.60 -11.75
C TYR A 340 12.57 -10.30 -12.98
N TRP A 341 12.16 -11.55 -13.23
CA TRP A 341 12.68 -12.38 -14.33
C TRP A 341 11.68 -12.58 -15.48
N HIS A 342 10.38 -12.49 -15.18
CA HIS A 342 9.32 -12.84 -16.12
C HIS A 342 8.22 -11.78 -16.15
N LYS A 343 7.48 -11.71 -17.25
CA LYS A 343 6.20 -11.00 -17.29
C LYS A 343 5.16 -11.81 -16.52
N SER A 344 4.93 -11.43 -15.27
CA SER A 344 4.05 -12.16 -14.36
C SER A 344 2.57 -11.83 -14.58
N ILE A 345 1.70 -12.83 -14.48
CA ILE A 345 0.24 -12.64 -14.34
C ILE A 345 -0.08 -11.96 -13.00
N GLY A 346 0.76 -12.20 -11.99
CA GLY A 346 0.61 -11.67 -10.63
C GLY A 346 1.41 -10.40 -10.37
N GLY A 347 1.95 -10.34 -9.16
CA GLY A 347 2.77 -9.24 -8.66
C GLY A 347 2.02 -8.26 -7.77
N TYR A 348 2.76 -7.66 -6.84
CA TYR A 348 2.24 -6.59 -5.99
C TYR A 348 2.50 -5.22 -6.62
N HIS A 349 1.43 -4.48 -6.90
CA HIS A 349 1.52 -3.13 -7.43
C HIS A 349 0.43 -2.23 -6.84
N ALA A 350 0.83 -1.11 -6.23
CA ALA A 350 -0.09 -0.16 -5.59
C ALA A 350 -1.07 0.51 -6.57
N ALA A 351 -0.69 0.62 -7.85
CA ALA A 351 -1.51 1.22 -8.92
C ALA A 351 -2.13 0.16 -9.85
N LYS A 352 -2.37 -1.06 -9.37
CA LYS A 352 -3.06 -2.11 -10.14
C LYS A 352 -4.40 -1.61 -10.69
N LEU A 353 -4.67 -1.88 -11.96
CA LEU A 353 -5.93 -1.49 -12.60
C LEU A 353 -7.11 -2.19 -11.92
N ARG A 354 -8.19 -1.45 -11.66
CA ARG A 354 -9.39 -1.99 -11.01
C ARG A 354 -9.99 -3.15 -11.79
N ARG A 355 -10.10 -3.03 -13.11
CA ARG A 355 -10.58 -4.11 -13.98
C ARG A 355 -9.73 -5.37 -13.91
N TYR A 356 -8.41 -5.21 -13.79
CA TYR A 356 -7.52 -6.36 -13.64
C TYR A 356 -7.71 -7.03 -12.27
N GLN A 357 -7.95 -6.24 -11.21
CA GLN A 357 -8.29 -6.78 -9.89
C GLN A 357 -9.63 -7.55 -9.92
N GLU A 358 -10.61 -7.03 -10.62
CA GLU A 358 -11.91 -7.69 -10.80
C GLU A 358 -11.76 -9.00 -11.60
N MET A 359 -10.92 -9.02 -12.64
CA MET A 359 -10.57 -10.25 -13.36
C MET A 359 -9.84 -11.26 -12.46
N ILE A 360 -8.98 -10.79 -11.54
CA ILE A 360 -8.32 -11.66 -10.56
C ILE A 360 -9.38 -12.31 -9.65
N GLU A 361 -10.30 -11.51 -9.13
CA GLU A 361 -11.32 -11.97 -8.17
C GLU A 361 -12.31 -12.96 -8.81
N GLU A 362 -12.82 -12.65 -10.01
CA GLU A 362 -13.90 -13.39 -10.64
C GLU A 362 -13.40 -14.60 -11.47
N HIS A 363 -12.20 -14.52 -12.06
CA HIS A 363 -11.72 -15.55 -12.99
C HIS A 363 -10.35 -16.10 -12.64
N ILE A 364 -9.30 -15.26 -12.51
CA ILE A 364 -7.93 -15.76 -12.42
C ILE A 364 -7.73 -16.60 -11.15
N SER A 365 -8.22 -16.14 -9.97
CA SER A 365 -8.05 -16.90 -8.72
C SER A 365 -8.82 -18.23 -8.71
N PRO A 366 -10.09 -18.31 -9.17
CA PRO A 366 -10.78 -19.58 -9.37
C PRO A 366 -10.05 -20.51 -10.37
N GLU A 367 -9.61 -19.97 -11.52
CA GLU A 367 -8.88 -20.76 -12.52
C GLU A 367 -7.53 -21.27 -11.99
N MET A 368 -6.81 -20.50 -11.18
CA MET A 368 -5.59 -20.95 -10.51
C MET A 368 -5.84 -22.17 -9.62
N SER A 369 -6.95 -22.16 -8.86
CA SER A 369 -7.33 -23.28 -8.00
C SER A 369 -7.69 -24.51 -8.81
N ASN A 370 -8.46 -24.34 -9.88
CA ASN A 370 -8.85 -25.41 -10.80
C ASN A 370 -7.62 -26.00 -11.51
N LEU A 371 -6.73 -25.15 -12.02
CA LEU A 371 -5.49 -25.54 -12.67
C LEU A 371 -4.59 -26.32 -11.73
N PHE A 372 -4.39 -25.82 -10.50
CA PHE A 372 -3.56 -26.49 -9.50
C PHE A 372 -4.07 -27.91 -9.22
N LYS A 373 -5.38 -28.05 -9.04
CA LYS A 373 -6.02 -29.36 -8.83
C LYS A 373 -5.86 -30.26 -10.05
N ALA A 374 -6.23 -29.79 -11.24
CA ALA A 374 -6.18 -30.58 -12.47
C ALA A 374 -4.76 -31.06 -12.83
N VAL A 375 -3.75 -30.18 -12.70
CA VAL A 375 -2.35 -30.53 -12.94
C VAL A 375 -1.83 -31.52 -11.90
N SER A 376 -2.21 -31.36 -10.63
CA SER A 376 -1.83 -32.30 -9.56
C SER A 376 -2.43 -33.69 -9.79
N GLU A 377 -3.70 -33.78 -10.18
CA GLU A 377 -4.39 -35.02 -10.50
C GLU A 377 -3.81 -35.71 -11.77
N ALA A 378 -3.38 -34.88 -12.74
CA ALA A 378 -2.73 -35.35 -13.98
C ALA A 378 -1.25 -35.74 -13.80
N GLY A 379 -0.68 -35.60 -12.59
CA GLY A 379 0.74 -35.86 -12.33
C GLY A 379 1.69 -34.92 -13.09
N GLY A 380 1.24 -33.70 -13.42
CA GLY A 380 2.01 -32.72 -14.18
C GLY A 380 1.89 -32.83 -15.69
N ASP A 381 1.14 -33.82 -16.21
CA ASP A 381 0.96 -34.04 -17.65
C ASP A 381 -0.17 -33.12 -18.21
N MET A 382 0.21 -32.03 -18.84
CA MET A 382 -0.74 -31.06 -19.40
C MET A 382 -1.61 -31.65 -20.53
N ALA A 383 -1.21 -32.74 -21.19
CA ALA A 383 -2.03 -33.38 -22.22
C ALA A 383 -3.31 -34.02 -21.65
N LYS A 384 -3.35 -34.27 -20.34
CA LYS A 384 -4.51 -34.81 -19.61
C LYS A 384 -5.38 -33.73 -18.97
N VAL A 385 -4.96 -32.47 -19.04
CA VAL A 385 -5.69 -31.35 -18.43
C VAL A 385 -6.62 -30.72 -19.45
N ASP A 386 -7.87 -30.48 -19.07
CA ASP A 386 -8.86 -29.82 -19.94
C ASP A 386 -8.56 -28.30 -20.02
N ALA A 387 -8.30 -27.80 -21.22
CA ALA A 387 -8.04 -26.39 -21.51
C ALA A 387 -9.21 -25.47 -21.10
N SER A 388 -10.43 -26.01 -21.01
CA SER A 388 -11.62 -25.24 -20.59
C SER A 388 -11.66 -24.90 -19.10
N ALA A 389 -10.78 -25.50 -18.30
CA ALA A 389 -10.67 -25.23 -16.86
C ALA A 389 -10.01 -23.88 -16.54
N PHE A 390 -9.29 -23.26 -17.52
CA PHE A 390 -8.57 -21.99 -17.33
C PHE A 390 -8.49 -21.12 -18.59
N PRO A 391 -9.64 -20.80 -19.21
CA PRO A 391 -9.71 -20.07 -20.48
C PRO A 391 -9.17 -18.64 -20.39
N VAL A 392 -9.30 -17.97 -19.23
CA VAL A 392 -8.79 -16.62 -19.01
C VAL A 392 -7.25 -16.63 -18.90
N LEU A 393 -6.66 -17.62 -18.25
CA LEU A 393 -5.20 -17.78 -18.23
C LEU A 393 -4.66 -18.04 -19.64
N ASN A 394 -5.39 -18.78 -20.48
CA ASN A 394 -5.01 -19.02 -21.87
C ASN A 394 -5.05 -17.76 -22.73
N MET A 395 -6.10 -16.93 -22.58
CA MET A 395 -6.21 -15.65 -23.31
C MET A 395 -5.20 -14.60 -22.83
N LEU A 396 -4.72 -14.72 -21.60
CA LEU A 396 -3.65 -13.88 -21.07
C LEU A 396 -2.25 -14.32 -21.49
N ASN A 397 -2.12 -15.24 -22.45
CA ASN A 397 -0.85 -15.77 -22.94
C ASN A 397 0.04 -16.32 -21.82
N THR A 398 -0.56 -17.02 -20.85
CA THR A 398 0.16 -17.64 -19.73
C THR A 398 0.85 -18.92 -20.23
N ARG A 399 2.08 -18.79 -20.70
CA ARG A 399 2.82 -19.86 -21.37
C ARG A 399 3.50 -20.81 -20.40
N TYR A 400 3.85 -20.35 -19.20
CA TYR A 400 4.46 -21.19 -18.17
C TYR A 400 3.77 -21.04 -16.83
N PHE A 401 3.66 -22.18 -16.14
CA PHE A 401 3.26 -22.26 -14.75
C PHE A 401 4.47 -22.69 -13.92
N ILE A 402 4.75 -22.00 -12.82
CA ILE A 402 5.74 -22.41 -11.82
C ILE A 402 5.00 -23.16 -10.72
N PHE A 403 5.21 -24.48 -10.66
CA PHE A 403 4.56 -25.36 -9.68
C PHE A 403 5.44 -25.61 -8.48
N PRO A 404 4.87 -25.67 -7.25
CA PRO A 404 5.60 -26.06 -6.06
C PRO A 404 5.86 -27.57 -6.05
N LEU A 405 7.05 -27.94 -5.57
CA LEU A 405 7.45 -29.30 -5.28
C LEU A 405 7.77 -29.46 -3.78
N GLN A 406 7.91 -30.69 -3.32
CA GLN A 406 8.35 -30.96 -1.96
C GLN A 406 9.73 -30.35 -1.67
N GLY A 407 9.96 -29.93 -0.43
CA GLY A 407 11.22 -29.31 0.00
C GLY A 407 11.47 -27.90 -0.53
N GLY A 408 10.42 -27.14 -0.90
CA GLY A 408 10.52 -25.76 -1.35
C GLY A 408 11.10 -25.58 -2.77
N LYS A 409 11.24 -26.67 -3.53
CA LYS A 409 11.63 -26.62 -4.93
C LYS A 409 10.45 -26.25 -5.81
N THR A 410 10.74 -25.85 -7.04
CA THR A 410 9.74 -25.55 -8.06
C THR A 410 10.08 -26.21 -9.38
N MET A 411 9.09 -26.37 -10.26
CA MET A 411 9.28 -26.84 -11.63
C MET A 411 8.48 -25.99 -12.62
N PRO A 412 8.99 -25.75 -13.84
CA PRO A 412 8.24 -25.10 -14.89
C PRO A 412 7.34 -26.13 -15.59
N ILE A 413 6.08 -25.76 -15.83
CA ILE A 413 5.15 -26.53 -16.66
C ILE A 413 4.74 -25.63 -17.83
N GLN A 414 4.98 -26.10 -19.06
CA GLN A 414 4.57 -25.36 -20.24
C GLN A 414 3.07 -25.56 -20.50
N ASN A 415 2.37 -24.47 -20.78
CA ASN A 415 0.97 -24.46 -21.18
C ASN A 415 0.84 -24.55 -22.71
N PRO A 416 0.37 -25.64 -23.28
CA PRO A 416 0.17 -25.77 -24.72
C PRO A 416 -1.10 -25.09 -25.24
N TYR A 417 -1.97 -24.59 -24.35
CA TYR A 417 -3.30 -24.07 -24.68
C TYR A 417 -3.36 -22.54 -24.76
N THR A 418 -2.23 -21.87 -24.69
CA THR A 418 -2.19 -20.39 -24.81
C THR A 418 -2.71 -19.93 -26.16
N LEU A 419 -3.44 -18.83 -26.20
CA LEU A 419 -3.92 -18.22 -27.43
C LEU A 419 -2.86 -17.35 -28.13
N GLY A 420 -1.68 -17.22 -27.51
CA GLY A 420 -0.57 -16.40 -28.01
C GLY A 420 -0.77 -14.91 -27.74
N ASN A 421 0.00 -14.08 -28.47
CA ASN A 421 -0.03 -12.62 -28.28
C ASN A 421 -1.26 -11.96 -28.90
N ALA A 422 -1.85 -12.60 -29.93
CA ALA A 422 -3.08 -12.18 -30.56
C ALA A 422 -3.69 -13.31 -31.38
N TRP A 423 -5.01 -13.28 -31.57
CA TRP A 423 -5.74 -14.27 -32.36
C TRP A 423 -6.99 -13.69 -33.00
N PHE A 424 -7.44 -14.30 -34.07
CA PHE A 424 -8.73 -14.02 -34.68
C PHE A 424 -9.86 -14.73 -33.95
N VAL A 425 -10.98 -14.06 -33.75
CA VAL A 425 -12.22 -14.67 -33.25
C VAL A 425 -13.21 -14.95 -34.38
N ASP A 426 -14.11 -15.93 -34.17
CA ASP A 426 -15.14 -16.30 -35.14
C ASP A 426 -16.42 -15.46 -34.95
N LYS A 427 -16.64 -14.98 -33.72
CA LYS A 427 -17.85 -14.26 -33.33
C LYS A 427 -17.56 -13.13 -32.36
N VAL A 428 -18.30 -12.05 -32.46
CA VAL A 428 -18.38 -10.99 -31.47
C VAL A 428 -19.74 -11.10 -30.76
N GLN A 429 -19.72 -11.19 -29.44
CA GLN A 429 -20.90 -11.18 -28.59
C GLN A 429 -20.97 -9.83 -27.89
N TYR A 430 -21.99 -9.02 -28.23
CA TYR A 430 -22.21 -7.76 -27.54
C TYR A 430 -22.98 -7.97 -26.24
N VAL A 431 -22.56 -7.20 -25.22
CA VAL A 431 -23.20 -7.12 -23.91
C VAL A 431 -23.52 -5.67 -23.54
N ASN A 432 -24.43 -5.45 -22.59
CA ASN A 432 -24.94 -4.09 -22.31
C ASN A 432 -24.12 -3.35 -21.24
N ASN A 433 -23.36 -4.06 -20.44
CA ASN A 433 -22.64 -3.49 -19.31
C ASN A 433 -21.46 -4.39 -18.87
N ALA A 434 -20.66 -3.87 -17.97
CA ALA A 434 -19.46 -4.53 -17.46
C ALA A 434 -19.76 -5.84 -16.69
N ASN A 435 -20.89 -5.92 -15.99
CA ASN A 435 -21.29 -7.14 -15.27
C ASN A 435 -21.58 -8.28 -16.25
N GLU A 436 -22.35 -8.00 -17.32
CA GLU A 436 -22.58 -8.98 -18.37
C GLU A 436 -21.29 -9.36 -19.10
N GLU A 437 -20.36 -8.41 -19.28
CA GLU A 437 -19.07 -8.65 -19.96
C GLU A 437 -18.23 -9.67 -19.17
N ILE A 438 -18.03 -9.45 -17.88
CA ILE A 438 -17.20 -10.33 -17.05
C ILE A 438 -17.90 -11.69 -16.81
N GLU A 439 -19.22 -11.71 -16.60
CA GLU A 439 -19.97 -12.95 -16.39
C GLU A 439 -20.00 -13.82 -17.64
N SER A 440 -20.06 -13.22 -18.83
CA SER A 440 -20.08 -13.95 -20.10
C SER A 440 -18.80 -14.78 -20.32
N LEU A 441 -17.66 -14.38 -19.75
CA LEU A 441 -16.41 -15.13 -19.86
C LEU A 441 -16.47 -16.53 -19.23
N HIS A 442 -17.38 -16.78 -18.30
CA HIS A 442 -17.64 -18.14 -17.78
C HIS A 442 -18.35 -19.06 -18.81
N LYS A 443 -18.97 -18.48 -19.85
CA LYS A 443 -19.89 -19.17 -20.76
C LYS A 443 -19.35 -19.28 -22.19
N VAL A 444 -18.30 -18.53 -22.51
CA VAL A 444 -17.71 -18.50 -23.86
C VAL A 444 -16.28 -19.05 -23.86
N MET A 445 -15.83 -19.45 -25.05
CA MET A 445 -14.42 -19.75 -25.27
C MET A 445 -13.75 -18.54 -25.91
N PRO A 446 -12.84 -17.81 -25.22
CA PRO A 446 -12.18 -16.61 -25.77
C PRO A 446 -11.43 -16.86 -27.08
N ALA A 447 -11.00 -18.10 -27.31
CA ALA A 447 -10.39 -18.51 -28.59
C ALA A 447 -11.32 -18.33 -29.81
N LYS A 448 -12.67 -18.31 -29.62
CA LYS A 448 -13.65 -18.27 -30.69
C LYS A 448 -14.58 -17.06 -30.62
N VAL A 449 -14.84 -16.56 -29.43
CA VAL A 449 -15.83 -15.51 -29.19
C VAL A 449 -15.20 -14.39 -28.39
N ALA A 450 -15.20 -13.18 -28.93
CA ALA A 450 -14.89 -11.96 -28.19
C ALA A 450 -16.14 -11.39 -27.55
N VAL A 451 -16.14 -11.16 -26.25
CA VAL A 451 -17.20 -10.47 -25.52
C VAL A 451 -16.90 -8.98 -25.52
N VAL A 452 -17.82 -8.16 -26.03
CA VAL A 452 -17.59 -6.73 -26.23
C VAL A 452 -18.76 -5.93 -25.65
N ASP A 453 -18.45 -4.98 -24.77
CA ASP A 453 -19.42 -4.00 -24.30
C ASP A 453 -19.91 -3.14 -25.48
N LYS A 454 -21.24 -2.95 -25.62
CA LYS A 454 -21.87 -2.17 -26.68
C LYS A 454 -21.28 -0.78 -26.89
N LYS A 455 -20.66 -0.19 -25.87
CA LYS A 455 -19.98 1.11 -26.02
C LYS A 455 -18.77 1.07 -26.97
N PHE A 456 -18.24 -0.12 -27.28
CA PHE A 456 -17.17 -0.35 -28.25
C PHE A 456 -17.65 -0.95 -29.57
N ALA A 457 -18.97 -1.01 -29.81
CA ALA A 457 -19.55 -1.61 -31.01
C ALA A 457 -19.11 -0.91 -32.32
N GLU A 458 -18.81 0.38 -32.25
CA GLU A 458 -18.30 1.12 -33.42
C GLU A 458 -16.84 0.78 -33.74
N GLN A 459 -16.04 0.42 -32.72
CA GLN A 459 -14.61 0.10 -32.84
C GLN A 459 -14.38 -1.39 -33.14
N VAL A 460 -15.27 -2.28 -32.71
CA VAL A 460 -15.15 -3.74 -32.86
C VAL A 460 -16.44 -4.27 -33.49
N LYS A 461 -16.46 -4.33 -34.81
CA LYS A 461 -17.64 -4.75 -35.59
C LYS A 461 -17.58 -6.24 -35.91
N PRO A 462 -18.70 -6.98 -35.80
CA PRO A 462 -18.73 -8.39 -36.15
C PRO A 462 -18.41 -8.58 -37.63
N VAL A 463 -17.61 -9.59 -37.95
CA VAL A 463 -17.33 -10.01 -39.32
C VAL A 463 -17.90 -11.39 -39.53
N ALA A 464 -18.72 -11.56 -40.57
CA ALA A 464 -19.59 -12.72 -40.76
C ALA A 464 -18.89 -13.99 -41.27
N VAL A 465 -17.56 -14.02 -41.42
CA VAL A 465 -16.89 -15.14 -42.13
C VAL A 465 -15.61 -15.56 -41.45
N SER A 466 -15.52 -16.84 -41.09
CA SER A 466 -14.25 -17.45 -40.70
C SER A 466 -13.41 -17.79 -41.94
N ASP A 467 -12.12 -17.46 -41.86
CA ASP A 467 -11.11 -17.77 -42.82
C ASP A 467 -10.15 -18.80 -42.22
N SER A 468 -9.87 -19.88 -42.93
CA SER A 468 -9.00 -20.96 -42.46
C SER A 468 -7.50 -20.64 -42.59
N LEU A 469 -7.14 -19.63 -43.39
CA LEU A 469 -5.75 -19.23 -43.68
C LEU A 469 -5.37 -17.91 -42.99
N ARG A 470 -5.94 -17.64 -41.84
CA ARG A 470 -5.67 -16.43 -41.07
C ARG A 470 -4.58 -16.64 -40.02
N PHE A 471 -3.69 -15.66 -39.84
CA PHE A 471 -2.71 -15.68 -38.76
C PHE A 471 -2.42 -14.27 -38.23
N VAL A 472 -1.97 -14.22 -36.99
CA VAL A 472 -1.40 -13.02 -36.35
C VAL A 472 -0.09 -13.41 -35.71
N LYS A 473 0.95 -12.61 -35.90
CA LYS A 473 2.28 -12.83 -35.32
C LYS A 473 2.83 -11.53 -34.77
N LEU A 474 3.22 -11.54 -33.49
CA LEU A 474 3.99 -10.45 -32.90
C LEU A 474 5.41 -10.45 -33.49
N VAL A 475 5.87 -9.33 -34.05
CA VAL A 475 7.18 -9.20 -34.69
C VAL A 475 8.12 -8.26 -33.95
N ALA A 476 7.58 -7.32 -33.18
CA ALA A 476 8.37 -6.46 -32.28
C ALA A 476 7.58 -6.14 -31.02
N TYR A 477 8.29 -6.11 -29.90
CA TYR A 477 7.73 -5.79 -28.58
C TYR A 477 8.66 -4.82 -27.87
N GLU A 478 8.19 -3.59 -27.75
CA GLU A 478 8.78 -2.54 -26.91
C GLU A 478 7.75 -2.07 -25.89
N PRO A 479 8.12 -1.51 -24.74
CA PRO A 479 7.17 -1.14 -23.69
C PRO A 479 6.02 -0.24 -24.16
N ASN A 480 6.27 0.63 -25.12
CA ASN A 480 5.32 1.61 -25.67
C ASN A 480 5.06 1.45 -27.17
N ASP A 481 5.58 0.42 -27.79
CA ASP A 481 5.45 0.16 -29.24
C ASP A 481 5.38 -1.34 -29.51
N LEU A 482 4.25 -1.81 -30.05
CA LEU A 482 3.99 -3.22 -30.34
C LEU A 482 3.68 -3.33 -31.83
N LYS A 483 4.29 -4.33 -32.50
CA LYS A 483 4.10 -4.52 -33.94
C LYS A 483 3.75 -5.96 -34.25
N TYR A 484 2.67 -6.12 -35.03
CA TYR A 484 2.14 -7.41 -35.45
C TYR A 484 2.05 -7.50 -36.97
N GLU A 485 2.35 -8.67 -37.53
CA GLU A 485 1.99 -9.06 -38.88
C GLU A 485 0.67 -9.82 -38.85
N VAL A 486 -0.28 -9.41 -39.64
CA VAL A 486 -1.63 -9.98 -39.71
C VAL A 486 -1.94 -10.36 -41.14
N SER A 487 -2.50 -11.53 -41.36
CA SER A 487 -2.94 -11.98 -42.68
C SER A 487 -4.30 -12.69 -42.57
N SER A 488 -5.24 -12.33 -43.45
CA SER A 488 -6.52 -12.96 -43.61
C SER A 488 -7.07 -12.68 -45.01
N GLU A 489 -7.63 -13.66 -45.68
CA GLU A 489 -8.27 -13.45 -47.00
C GLU A 489 -9.54 -12.61 -46.92
N LYS A 490 -10.23 -12.61 -45.81
CA LYS A 490 -11.56 -11.98 -45.63
C LYS A 490 -11.58 -10.86 -44.59
N GLY A 491 -10.45 -10.62 -43.93
CA GLY A 491 -10.40 -9.78 -42.73
C GLY A 491 -11.03 -10.44 -41.53
N GLY A 492 -11.19 -9.69 -40.43
CA GLY A 492 -11.79 -10.22 -39.21
C GLY A 492 -11.53 -9.37 -38.00
N VAL A 493 -12.01 -9.85 -36.86
CA VAL A 493 -11.74 -9.26 -35.55
C VAL A 493 -10.55 -9.99 -34.93
N VAL A 494 -9.54 -9.22 -34.56
CA VAL A 494 -8.36 -9.70 -33.84
C VAL A 494 -8.44 -9.22 -32.39
N VAL A 495 -8.28 -10.16 -31.44
CA VAL A 495 -8.08 -9.88 -30.02
C VAL A 495 -6.59 -9.97 -29.73
N PHE A 496 -6.07 -8.99 -29.00
CA PHE A 496 -4.67 -8.90 -28.59
C PHE A 496 -4.57 -9.17 -27.09
N SER A 497 -3.67 -10.06 -26.69
CA SER A 497 -3.40 -10.40 -25.28
C SER A 497 -2.69 -9.23 -24.56
N GLU A 498 -3.21 -8.03 -24.73
CA GLU A 498 -2.72 -6.79 -24.15
C GLU A 498 -3.84 -6.04 -23.44
N ILE A 499 -3.52 -5.53 -22.24
CA ILE A 499 -4.53 -4.83 -21.43
C ILE A 499 -4.96 -3.53 -22.15
N TYR A 500 -6.28 -3.36 -22.30
CA TYR A 500 -6.85 -2.12 -22.79
C TYR A 500 -6.64 -0.99 -21.77
N TYR A 501 -5.96 0.05 -22.19
CA TYR A 501 -5.71 1.24 -21.38
C TYR A 501 -5.80 2.50 -22.25
N PRO A 502 -6.46 3.58 -21.79
CA PRO A 502 -6.52 4.85 -22.53
C PRO A 502 -5.14 5.42 -22.81
N GLY A 503 -4.92 5.91 -24.02
CA GLY A 503 -3.63 6.48 -24.47
C GLY A 503 -2.86 5.59 -25.43
N TRP A 504 -3.26 4.33 -25.60
CA TRP A 504 -2.79 3.53 -26.73
C TRP A 504 -3.51 3.93 -28.02
N GLN A 505 -2.76 4.05 -29.08
CA GLN A 505 -3.26 4.32 -30.44
C GLN A 505 -2.90 3.11 -31.32
N ALA A 506 -3.84 2.69 -32.18
CA ALA A 506 -3.63 1.59 -33.12
C ALA A 506 -3.47 2.12 -34.55
N TYR A 507 -2.63 1.46 -35.32
CA TYR A 507 -2.37 1.78 -36.74
C TYR A 507 -2.42 0.51 -37.57
N ILE A 508 -2.98 0.60 -38.77
CA ILE A 508 -2.88 -0.44 -39.81
C ILE A 508 -2.11 0.18 -40.98
N ASP A 509 -0.97 -0.42 -41.32
CA ASP A 509 -0.07 0.04 -42.37
C ASP A 509 0.31 1.53 -42.23
N GLY A 510 0.50 1.99 -41.01
CA GLY A 510 0.84 3.36 -40.67
C GLY A 510 -0.35 4.35 -40.62
N VAL A 511 -1.57 3.91 -40.90
CA VAL A 511 -2.79 4.72 -40.81
C VAL A 511 -3.49 4.43 -39.50
N GLU A 512 -3.85 5.48 -38.74
CA GLU A 512 -4.57 5.34 -37.48
C GLU A 512 -5.90 4.60 -37.69
N ALA A 513 -6.16 3.60 -36.86
CA ALA A 513 -7.34 2.74 -36.92
C ALA A 513 -8.01 2.61 -35.54
N PRO A 514 -9.34 2.54 -35.49
CA PRO A 514 -10.05 2.40 -34.23
C PRO A 514 -9.79 1.03 -33.61
N HIS A 515 -9.62 0.98 -32.29
CA HIS A 515 -9.59 -0.23 -31.49
C HIS A 515 -10.47 -0.07 -30.25
N GLY A 516 -10.97 -1.18 -29.73
CA GLY A 516 -11.84 -1.22 -28.56
C GLY A 516 -11.35 -2.20 -27.52
N ARG A 517 -12.17 -2.39 -26.50
CA ARG A 517 -11.98 -3.39 -25.47
C ARG A 517 -12.84 -4.63 -25.75
N ALA A 518 -12.26 -5.79 -25.54
CA ALA A 518 -12.93 -7.07 -25.54
C ALA A 518 -12.53 -7.89 -24.31
N ASP A 519 -13.30 -8.91 -23.99
CA ASP A 519 -13.05 -9.87 -22.92
C ASP A 519 -12.68 -9.19 -21.59
N TYR A 520 -13.40 -8.10 -21.30
CA TYR A 520 -13.32 -7.28 -20.10
C TYR A 520 -12.03 -6.44 -19.95
N ILE A 521 -10.87 -6.94 -20.38
CA ILE A 521 -9.58 -6.28 -20.16
C ILE A 521 -8.68 -6.20 -21.40
N LEU A 522 -8.97 -6.91 -22.49
CA LEU A 522 -8.09 -7.01 -23.64
C LEU A 522 -8.42 -5.98 -24.74
N ARG A 523 -7.49 -5.78 -25.68
CA ARG A 523 -7.69 -4.95 -26.85
C ARG A 523 -8.24 -5.79 -28.00
N ALA A 524 -9.13 -5.19 -28.80
CA ALA A 524 -9.58 -5.80 -30.04
C ALA A 524 -9.78 -4.75 -31.13
N MET A 525 -9.60 -5.15 -32.39
CA MET A 525 -9.88 -4.29 -33.54
C MET A 525 -10.26 -5.12 -34.78
N ASN A 526 -10.89 -4.47 -35.72
CA ASN A 526 -11.10 -5.02 -37.04
C ASN A 526 -9.85 -4.84 -37.90
N VAL A 527 -9.46 -5.92 -38.60
CA VAL A 527 -8.38 -5.88 -39.59
C VAL A 527 -8.99 -6.24 -40.95
N PRO A 528 -8.70 -5.44 -42.03
CA PRO A 528 -9.24 -5.71 -43.35
C PRO A 528 -8.66 -7.00 -43.96
N ALA A 529 -9.20 -7.38 -45.13
CA ALA A 529 -8.67 -8.49 -45.91
C ALA A 529 -7.30 -8.15 -46.52
N GLY A 530 -6.38 -9.10 -46.49
CA GLY A 530 -5.02 -8.94 -47.01
C GLY A 530 -3.96 -9.23 -45.98
N LYS A 531 -2.74 -8.80 -46.29
CA LYS A 531 -1.59 -8.80 -45.37
C LYS A 531 -1.38 -7.37 -44.87
N HIS A 532 -1.36 -7.21 -43.56
CA HIS A 532 -1.26 -5.91 -42.92
C HIS A 532 -0.26 -5.93 -41.77
N THR A 533 0.30 -4.76 -41.48
CA THR A 533 1.04 -4.48 -40.27
C THR A 533 0.14 -3.73 -39.31
N VAL A 534 -0.06 -4.28 -38.13
CA VAL A 534 -0.78 -3.61 -37.04
C VAL A 534 0.24 -3.13 -36.01
N GLU A 535 0.17 -1.86 -35.66
CA GLU A 535 1.04 -1.24 -34.65
C GLU A 535 0.19 -0.65 -33.54
N PHE A 536 0.65 -0.81 -32.27
CA PHE A 536 0.09 -0.09 -31.13
C PHE A 536 1.18 0.79 -30.51
N LYS A 537 0.89 2.09 -30.35
CA LYS A 537 1.80 3.07 -29.74
C LYS A 537 1.14 3.71 -28.53
N PHE A 538 1.89 3.81 -27.43
CA PHE A 538 1.43 4.48 -26.21
C PHE A 538 1.99 5.89 -26.15
N ASP A 539 1.16 6.86 -26.48
CA ASP A 539 1.53 8.29 -26.48
C ASP A 539 0.35 9.16 -26.00
N PRO A 540 0.01 9.13 -24.72
CA PRO A 540 -1.13 9.88 -24.20
C PRO A 540 -0.86 11.39 -24.18
N LYS A 541 -1.65 12.16 -24.92
CA LYS A 541 -1.59 13.65 -24.94
C LYS A 541 -1.69 14.28 -23.54
N SER A 542 -2.43 13.63 -22.61
CA SER A 542 -2.54 14.08 -21.21
C SER A 542 -1.19 14.07 -20.48
N LEU A 543 -0.28 13.12 -20.80
CA LEU A 543 1.05 13.06 -20.20
C LEU A 543 1.86 14.31 -20.58
N HIS A 544 1.97 14.61 -21.88
CA HIS A 544 2.70 15.79 -22.37
C HIS A 544 2.17 17.10 -21.76
N THR A 545 0.82 17.23 -21.65
CA THR A 545 0.21 18.40 -21.04
C THR A 545 0.56 18.52 -19.56
N THR A 546 0.47 17.42 -18.80
CA THR A 546 0.77 17.43 -17.36
C THR A 546 2.25 17.63 -17.08
N GLU A 547 3.14 17.06 -17.88
CA GLU A 547 4.59 17.30 -17.79
C GLU A 547 4.93 18.77 -18.06
N THR A 548 4.34 19.38 -19.09
CA THR A 548 4.53 20.81 -19.37
C THR A 548 4.09 21.67 -18.18
N ILE A 549 2.91 21.39 -17.60
CA ILE A 549 2.42 22.09 -16.40
C ILE A 549 3.39 21.91 -15.24
N ALA A 550 3.90 20.69 -15.02
CA ALA A 550 4.82 20.40 -13.94
C ALA A 550 6.16 21.16 -14.09
N PHE A 551 6.73 21.22 -15.31
CA PHE A 551 7.95 21.99 -15.57
C PHE A 551 7.74 23.48 -15.38
N VAL A 552 6.61 24.03 -15.82
CA VAL A 552 6.27 25.45 -15.60
C VAL A 552 6.14 25.74 -14.10
N ALA A 553 5.44 24.89 -13.35
CA ALA A 553 5.29 25.03 -11.90
C ALA A 553 6.64 24.95 -11.17
N LEU A 554 7.52 24.05 -11.58
CA LEU A 554 8.87 23.91 -11.02
C LEU A 554 9.72 25.18 -11.31
N GLY A 555 9.62 25.72 -12.52
CA GLY A 555 10.28 26.99 -12.90
C GLY A 555 9.80 28.18 -12.05
N LEU A 556 8.49 28.30 -11.83
CA LEU A 556 7.92 29.32 -10.96
C LEU A 556 8.36 29.17 -9.50
N LEU A 557 8.41 27.94 -8.99
CA LEU A 557 8.90 27.66 -7.65
C LEU A 557 10.36 28.04 -7.49
N ALA A 558 11.22 27.66 -8.43
CA ALA A 558 12.63 28.03 -8.45
C ALA A 558 12.81 29.55 -8.46
N MET A 559 12.04 30.28 -9.28
CA MET A 559 12.04 31.73 -9.32
C MET A 559 11.61 32.35 -7.99
N ALA A 560 10.57 31.83 -7.35
CA ALA A 560 10.11 32.29 -6.04
C ALA A 560 11.19 32.10 -4.97
N VAL A 561 11.87 30.97 -4.96
CA VAL A 561 12.99 30.70 -4.04
C VAL A 561 14.15 31.68 -4.27
N LEU A 562 14.54 31.93 -5.52
CA LEU A 562 15.58 32.90 -5.85
C LEU A 562 15.21 34.33 -5.43
N LEU A 563 13.96 34.75 -5.61
CA LEU A 563 13.45 36.03 -5.16
C LEU A 563 13.50 36.14 -3.61
N LEU A 564 13.09 35.09 -2.89
CA LEU A 564 13.16 35.05 -1.42
C LEU A 564 14.63 35.17 -0.93
N VAL A 565 15.55 34.47 -1.57
CA VAL A 565 16.99 34.55 -1.26
C VAL A 565 17.52 35.97 -1.54
N ALA A 566 17.17 36.55 -2.68
CA ALA A 566 17.56 37.92 -3.04
C ALA A 566 17.03 38.96 -2.05
N VAL A 567 15.75 38.86 -1.66
CA VAL A 567 15.13 39.74 -0.65
C VAL A 567 15.81 39.56 0.71
N SER A 568 16.05 38.31 1.15
CA SER A 568 16.75 38.03 2.40
C SER A 568 18.15 38.62 2.42
N TYR A 569 18.88 38.53 1.31
CA TYR A 569 20.22 39.11 1.18
C TYR A 569 20.21 40.65 1.23
N THR A 570 19.20 41.30 0.68
CA THR A 570 19.08 42.76 0.73
C THR A 570 18.67 43.29 2.10
N HIS A 571 17.96 42.50 2.91
CA HIS A 571 17.61 42.82 4.30
C HIS A 571 18.69 42.54 5.33
N LEU A 572 19.75 41.77 4.97
CA LEU A 572 20.93 41.49 5.81
C LEU A 572 22.07 42.51 5.61
N ARG A 573 21.93 43.45 4.68
CA ARG A 573 22.76 44.64 4.53
C ARG A 573 22.06 45.87 5.14
#